data_a09259b58453eed5a4caf2bada39524f
#
_entry.id   a09259b58453eed5a4caf2bada39524f
#
_cell.length_a   1.000
_cell.length_b   1.000
_cell.length_c   1.000
_cell.angle_alpha   90.00
_cell.angle_beta   90.00
_cell.angle_gamma   90.00
#
_symmetry.space_group_name_H-M   'P 1'
#
loop_
_entity.id
_entity.type
_entity.pdbx_description
1 polymer ?
#
loop_
_entity_poly.entity_id
_entity_poly.type
_entity_poly.pdbx_seq_one_letter_code
_entity_poly.pdbx_strand_id
1 'polypeptide(L)'
;SAYVLYNILGYEKPGIRFSSMSGILQVSREENLICLDFPSWKPERLDIYPSELSAIIGHAEIVGVYKYRDMLVELVNEEAVKNCDPDFSLMKKHVDKMIITAPGKKVDFVSRFFAPGAGIDEDPVTGSAHSQLIPFWSEKLGKNEMHALQLSKRGGELWCEQRGDRVLMKGKGVFYMKGEIFL
;
A
#
# COMPACT_ATOMS: atom_id res chain seq x y z
N SER A 1 -15.21 2.35 6.46
CA SER A 1 -15.99 3.28 7.33
C SER A 1 -16.32 4.60 6.63
N ALA A 2 -15.34 5.35 6.09
CA ALA A 2 -15.59 6.66 5.47
C ALA A 2 -16.60 6.61 4.31
N TYR A 3 -16.50 5.60 3.43
CA TYR A 3 -17.47 5.40 2.35
C TYR A 3 -18.93 5.31 2.87
N VAL A 4 -19.12 4.55 3.95
CA VAL A 4 -20.45 4.39 4.56
C VAL A 4 -20.95 5.71 5.15
N LEU A 5 -20.09 6.44 5.85
CA LEU A 5 -20.45 7.74 6.43
C LEU A 5 -20.85 8.73 5.34
N TYR A 6 -20.06 8.87 4.28
CA TYR A 6 -20.34 9.83 3.22
C TYR A 6 -21.51 9.41 2.31
N ASN A 7 -21.55 8.14 1.88
CA ASN A 7 -22.44 7.72 0.81
C ASN A 7 -23.72 7.02 1.28
N ILE A 8 -23.76 6.50 2.51
CA ILE A 8 -24.91 5.78 3.06
C ILE A 8 -25.60 6.60 4.15
N LEU A 9 -24.81 7.21 5.04
CA LEU A 9 -25.32 7.94 6.20
C LEU A 9 -25.41 9.45 5.96
N GLY A 10 -25.06 9.95 4.78
CA GLY A 10 -25.22 11.36 4.41
C GLY A 10 -24.36 12.32 5.24
N TYR A 11 -23.15 11.92 5.63
CA TYR A 11 -22.25 12.80 6.38
C TYR A 11 -21.72 13.93 5.50
N GLU A 12 -22.11 15.17 5.80
CA GLU A 12 -21.87 16.34 4.95
C GLU A 12 -20.61 17.16 5.29
N LYS A 13 -19.96 16.88 6.45
CA LYS A 13 -18.74 17.62 6.81
C LYS A 13 -17.58 17.25 5.89
N PRO A 14 -16.65 18.19 5.59
CA PRO A 14 -15.60 18.01 4.59
C PRO A 14 -14.56 16.95 4.98
N GLY A 15 -14.45 16.63 6.26
CA GLY A 15 -13.47 15.65 6.73
C GLY A 15 -13.97 14.85 7.93
N ILE A 16 -13.44 13.64 8.05
CA ILE A 16 -13.67 12.73 9.16
C ILE A 16 -12.32 12.48 9.85
N ARG A 17 -12.32 12.51 11.17
CA ARG A 17 -11.13 12.19 11.98
C ARG A 17 -11.41 10.89 12.72
N PHE A 18 -10.61 9.86 12.43
CA PHE A 18 -10.66 8.60 13.14
C PHE A 18 -9.54 8.55 14.19
N SER A 19 -9.89 8.28 15.44
CA SER A 19 -8.88 7.95 16.46
C SER A 19 -8.49 6.48 16.32
N SER A 20 -7.19 6.22 16.27
CA SER A 20 -6.64 4.88 16.13
C SER A 20 -5.39 4.71 17.00
N MET A 21 -4.90 3.47 17.13
CA MET A 21 -3.62 3.21 17.81
C MET A 21 -2.42 3.87 17.12
N SER A 22 -2.53 4.18 15.83
CA SER A 22 -1.52 4.93 15.05
C SER A 22 -1.73 6.45 15.10
N GLY A 23 -2.58 6.95 16.01
CA GLY A 23 -2.94 8.36 16.11
C GLY A 23 -4.19 8.70 15.30
N ILE A 24 -4.33 9.99 15.00
CA ILE A 24 -5.47 10.50 14.25
C ILE A 24 -5.24 10.30 12.75
N LEU A 25 -6.17 9.58 12.13
CA LEU A 25 -6.26 9.44 10.69
C LEU A 25 -7.30 10.40 10.15
N GLN A 26 -6.93 11.23 9.20
CA GLN A 26 -7.85 12.17 8.56
C GLN A 26 -8.31 11.56 7.23
N VAL A 27 -9.61 11.68 6.96
CA VAL A 27 -10.21 11.22 5.72
C VAL A 27 -11.10 12.33 5.20
N SER A 28 -10.94 12.67 3.93
CA SER A 28 -11.79 13.62 3.23
C SER A 28 -12.41 12.96 1.99
N ARG A 29 -13.28 13.70 1.34
CA ARG A 29 -13.88 13.30 0.07
C ARG A 29 -13.56 14.37 -0.97
N GLU A 30 -13.04 13.94 -2.11
CA GLU A 30 -12.82 14.79 -3.27
C GLU A 30 -13.57 14.17 -4.45
N GLU A 31 -14.67 14.80 -4.87
CA GLU A 31 -15.57 14.26 -5.90
C GLU A 31 -16.03 12.82 -5.55
N ASN A 32 -15.59 11.83 -6.32
CA ASN A 32 -15.93 10.41 -6.14
C ASN A 32 -14.80 9.61 -5.45
N LEU A 33 -13.75 10.29 -5.00
CA LEU A 33 -12.61 9.66 -4.34
C LEU A 33 -12.65 9.87 -2.83
N ILE A 34 -12.24 8.86 -2.10
CA ILE A 34 -11.93 8.95 -0.68
C ILE A 34 -10.44 9.25 -0.57
N CYS A 35 -10.10 10.34 0.09
CA CYS A 35 -8.73 10.77 0.35
C CYS A 35 -8.34 10.42 1.79
N LEU A 36 -7.26 9.66 1.94
CA LEU A 36 -6.65 9.32 3.23
C LEU A 36 -5.40 10.17 3.41
N ASP A 37 -5.31 10.89 4.53
CA ASP A 37 -4.14 11.67 4.93
C ASP A 37 -3.40 10.92 6.04
N PHE A 38 -2.25 10.35 5.70
CA PHE A 38 -1.45 9.47 6.56
C PHE A 38 -0.03 10.03 6.75
N PRO A 39 0.71 9.57 7.78
CA PRO A 39 2.12 9.94 7.94
C PRO A 39 2.98 9.38 6.80
N SER A 40 3.98 10.16 6.40
CA SER A 40 5.01 9.74 5.45
C SER A 40 6.08 8.92 6.17
N TRP A 41 6.35 7.71 5.68
CA TRP A 41 7.33 6.78 6.25
C TRP A 41 8.40 6.46 5.23
N LYS A 42 9.38 7.35 5.08
CA LYS A 42 10.47 7.17 4.12
C LYS A 42 11.31 5.95 4.48
N PRO A 43 11.34 4.89 3.64
CA PRO A 43 12.12 3.71 3.93
C PRO A 43 13.61 3.95 3.66
N GLU A 44 14.46 3.33 4.48
CA GLU A 44 15.91 3.38 4.34
C GLU A 44 16.43 2.11 3.65
N ARG A 45 17.49 2.25 2.86
CA ARG A 45 18.12 1.11 2.18
C ARG A 45 18.73 0.16 3.19
N LEU A 46 18.54 -1.13 2.98
CA LEU A 46 19.20 -2.19 3.74
C LEU A 46 20.35 -2.77 2.95
N ASP A 47 21.53 -2.81 3.57
CA ASP A 47 22.71 -3.53 3.04
C ASP A 47 22.69 -5.00 3.44
N ILE A 48 22.00 -5.33 4.54
CA ILE A 48 21.88 -6.69 5.09
C ILE A 48 20.40 -7.04 5.22
N TYR A 49 19.99 -8.13 4.58
CA TYR A 49 18.64 -8.67 4.63
C TYR A 49 18.68 -10.21 4.55
N PRO A 50 17.59 -10.93 4.84
CA PRO A 50 17.58 -12.39 4.82
C PRO A 50 18.08 -12.96 3.49
N SER A 51 19.01 -13.90 3.54
CA SER A 51 19.55 -14.60 2.35
C SER A 51 18.48 -15.34 1.57
N GLU A 52 17.40 -15.73 2.24
CA GLU A 52 16.24 -16.42 1.70
C GLU A 52 15.31 -15.51 0.88
N LEU A 53 15.53 -14.18 0.90
CA LEU A 53 14.65 -13.23 0.23
C LEU A 53 14.47 -13.55 -1.26
N SER A 54 15.53 -13.92 -1.96
CA SER A 54 15.47 -14.31 -3.37
C SER A 54 14.56 -15.54 -3.58
N ALA A 55 14.68 -16.55 -2.74
CA ALA A 55 13.83 -17.74 -2.80
C ALA A 55 12.36 -17.41 -2.43
N ILE A 56 12.15 -16.55 -1.43
CA ILE A 56 10.81 -16.12 -1.02
C ILE A 56 10.05 -15.50 -2.19
N ILE A 57 10.69 -14.66 -3.01
CA ILE A 57 10.04 -13.96 -4.13
C ILE A 57 10.16 -14.68 -5.47
N GLY A 58 10.50 -15.99 -5.47
CA GLY A 58 10.60 -16.79 -6.70
C GLY A 58 11.74 -16.38 -7.62
N HIS A 59 12.87 -15.93 -7.05
CA HIS A 59 14.09 -15.51 -7.77
C HIS A 59 13.89 -14.32 -8.72
N ALA A 60 12.89 -13.48 -8.48
CA ALA A 60 12.74 -12.23 -9.22
C ALA A 60 13.97 -11.32 -8.99
N GLU A 61 14.34 -10.57 -10.02
CA GLU A 61 15.51 -9.68 -9.95
C GLU A 61 15.26 -8.51 -9.01
N ILE A 62 16.09 -8.39 -7.95
CA ILE A 62 16.03 -7.37 -6.90
C ILE A 62 16.93 -6.20 -7.29
N VAL A 63 16.37 -4.99 -7.37
CA VAL A 63 17.10 -3.73 -7.56
C VAL A 63 17.60 -3.17 -6.23
N GLY A 64 16.79 -3.31 -5.17
CA GLY A 64 17.14 -2.87 -3.83
C GLY A 64 16.15 -3.36 -2.78
N VAL A 65 16.64 -3.38 -1.54
CA VAL A 65 15.84 -3.73 -0.37
C VAL A 65 15.87 -2.56 0.60
N TYR A 66 14.72 -2.21 1.14
CA TYR A 66 14.54 -1.07 2.02
C TYR A 66 13.63 -1.45 3.19
N LYS A 67 13.61 -0.65 4.24
CA LYS A 67 12.75 -0.85 5.39
C LYS A 67 12.41 0.45 6.08
N TYR A 68 11.20 0.54 6.56
CA TYR A 68 10.75 1.41 7.64
C TYR A 68 9.96 0.55 8.62
N ARG A 69 8.64 0.46 8.48
CA ARG A 69 7.79 -0.46 9.23
C ARG A 69 7.79 -1.86 8.60
N ASP A 70 7.57 -1.92 7.30
CA ASP A 70 7.52 -3.15 6.53
C ASP A 70 8.75 -3.22 5.60
N MET A 71 9.18 -4.41 5.23
CA MET A 71 10.23 -4.58 4.23
C MET A 71 9.69 -4.15 2.87
N LEU A 72 10.46 -3.35 2.13
CA LEU A 72 10.15 -2.92 0.77
C LEU A 72 11.23 -3.44 -0.17
N VAL A 73 10.82 -4.23 -1.15
CA VAL A 73 11.70 -4.83 -2.15
C VAL A 73 11.37 -4.22 -3.51
N GLU A 74 12.33 -3.53 -4.07
CA GLU A 74 12.23 -3.01 -5.42
C GLU A 74 12.66 -4.08 -6.43
N LEU A 75 11.79 -4.39 -7.36
CA LEU A 75 12.03 -5.31 -8.47
C LEU A 75 12.30 -4.55 -9.77
N VAL A 76 12.89 -5.25 -10.74
CA VAL A 76 13.35 -4.63 -11.99
C VAL A 76 12.23 -4.02 -12.85
N ASN A 77 11.03 -4.57 -12.83
CA ASN A 77 9.90 -4.11 -13.65
C ASN A 77 8.54 -4.58 -13.16
N GLU A 78 7.47 -4.04 -13.76
CA GLU A 78 6.08 -4.37 -13.47
C GLU A 78 5.77 -5.87 -13.62
N GLU A 79 6.34 -6.53 -14.64
CA GLU A 79 6.11 -7.97 -14.88
C GLU A 79 6.66 -8.83 -13.73
N ALA A 80 7.81 -8.44 -13.17
CA ALA A 80 8.38 -9.11 -12.00
C ALA A 80 7.45 -9.00 -10.78
N VAL A 81 6.84 -7.83 -10.55
CA VAL A 81 5.84 -7.63 -9.48
C VAL A 81 4.59 -8.46 -9.75
N LYS A 82 4.06 -8.42 -10.98
CA LYS A 82 2.82 -9.09 -11.37
C LYS A 82 2.92 -10.61 -11.26
N ASN A 83 4.05 -11.17 -11.71
CA ASN A 83 4.26 -12.61 -11.78
C ASN A 83 4.93 -13.19 -10.52
N CYS A 84 5.23 -12.36 -9.52
CA CYS A 84 5.79 -12.84 -8.27
C CYS A 84 4.81 -13.80 -7.58
N ASP A 85 5.27 -15.01 -7.27
CA ASP A 85 4.54 -16.03 -6.52
C ASP A 85 5.34 -16.38 -5.25
N PRO A 86 5.08 -15.70 -4.13
CA PRO A 86 5.90 -15.85 -2.94
C PRO A 86 5.71 -17.20 -2.24
N ASP A 87 6.81 -17.79 -1.77
CA ASP A 87 6.74 -18.86 -0.79
C ASP A 87 6.34 -18.29 0.59
N PHE A 88 5.04 -18.28 0.87
CA PHE A 88 4.51 -17.76 2.14
C PHE A 88 4.95 -18.58 3.35
N SER A 89 5.24 -19.88 3.17
CA SER A 89 5.73 -20.73 4.25
C SER A 89 7.15 -20.35 4.65
N LEU A 90 7.99 -20.06 3.67
CA LEU A 90 9.34 -19.56 3.89
C LEU A 90 9.30 -18.11 4.40
N MET A 91 8.46 -17.27 3.80
CA MET A 91 8.32 -15.87 4.21
C MET A 91 7.96 -15.72 5.69
N LYS A 92 7.02 -16.51 6.21
CA LYS A 92 6.61 -16.49 7.64
C LYS A 92 7.76 -16.69 8.63
N LYS A 93 8.84 -17.33 8.19
CA LYS A 93 10.01 -17.61 9.06
C LYS A 93 11.00 -16.44 9.11
N HIS A 94 10.99 -15.56 8.09
CA HIS A 94 12.03 -14.55 7.90
C HIS A 94 11.50 -13.12 7.80
N VAL A 95 10.26 -12.93 7.26
CA VAL A 95 9.69 -11.62 7.00
C VAL A 95 8.19 -11.63 7.30
N ASP A 96 7.76 -10.84 8.29
CA ASP A 96 6.34 -10.76 8.67
C ASP A 96 5.48 -10.11 7.58
N LYS A 97 5.99 -8.99 7.01
CA LYS A 97 5.28 -8.17 6.02
C LYS A 97 6.25 -7.64 4.97
N MET A 98 5.84 -7.72 3.72
CA MET A 98 6.66 -7.31 2.60
C MET A 98 5.85 -6.57 1.54
N ILE A 99 6.39 -5.44 1.10
CA ILE A 99 5.96 -4.71 -0.08
C ILE A 99 6.91 -5.10 -1.21
N ILE A 100 6.40 -5.52 -2.36
CA ILE A 100 7.18 -5.55 -3.58
C ILE A 100 6.70 -4.44 -4.50
N THR A 101 7.61 -3.77 -5.22
CA THR A 101 7.29 -2.63 -6.07
C THR A 101 8.23 -2.51 -7.25
N ALA A 102 7.78 -1.89 -8.32
CA ALA A 102 8.57 -1.58 -9.52
C ALA A 102 8.01 -0.36 -10.23
N PRO A 103 8.77 0.26 -11.18
CA PRO A 103 8.21 1.25 -12.10
C PRO A 103 7.03 0.66 -12.87
N GLY A 104 5.96 1.44 -13.04
CA GLY A 104 4.79 1.04 -13.81
C GLY A 104 4.99 1.30 -15.32
N LYS A 105 4.29 0.56 -16.16
CA LYS A 105 4.30 0.78 -17.62
C LYS A 105 3.37 1.91 -18.07
N LYS A 106 2.22 2.05 -17.40
CA LYS A 106 1.17 3.04 -17.71
C LYS A 106 0.89 3.98 -16.54
N VAL A 107 1.45 3.68 -15.40
CA VAL A 107 1.37 4.44 -14.16
C VAL A 107 2.77 4.67 -13.63
N ASP A 108 2.92 5.47 -12.57
CA ASP A 108 4.23 5.80 -12.04
C ASP A 108 4.92 4.61 -11.38
N PHE A 109 4.17 3.86 -10.58
CA PHE A 109 4.66 2.64 -9.96
C PHE A 109 3.55 1.61 -9.74
N VAL A 110 3.99 0.38 -9.55
CA VAL A 110 3.13 -0.74 -9.18
C VAL A 110 3.62 -1.39 -7.91
N SER A 111 2.72 -2.06 -7.18
CA SER A 111 3.08 -2.75 -5.94
C SER A 111 2.21 -3.98 -5.68
N ARG A 112 2.68 -4.85 -4.77
CA ARG A 112 1.86 -5.85 -4.07
C ARG A 112 2.28 -5.87 -2.60
N PHE A 113 1.39 -6.29 -1.72
CA PHE A 113 1.63 -6.35 -0.28
C PHE A 113 1.30 -7.73 0.27
N PHE A 114 2.29 -8.36 0.88
CA PHE A 114 2.20 -9.66 1.50
C PHE A 114 2.35 -9.55 3.01
N ALA A 115 1.47 -10.22 3.77
CA ALA A 115 1.46 -10.16 5.23
C ALA A 115 1.10 -11.52 5.87
N PRO A 116 1.80 -12.61 5.50
CA PRO A 116 1.47 -13.93 6.03
C PRO A 116 1.67 -14.04 7.54
N GLY A 117 2.57 -13.23 8.13
CA GLY A 117 2.73 -13.12 9.58
C GLY A 117 1.52 -12.50 10.29
N ALA A 118 0.71 -11.71 9.59
CA ALA A 118 -0.55 -11.16 10.09
C ALA A 118 -1.79 -12.04 9.77
N GLY A 119 -1.58 -13.23 9.20
CA GLY A 119 -2.65 -14.18 8.87
C GLY A 119 -3.32 -13.93 7.52
N ILE A 120 -2.78 -13.04 6.70
CA ILE A 120 -3.27 -12.73 5.34
C ILE A 120 -2.12 -12.86 4.37
N ASP A 121 -2.15 -13.83 3.45
CA ASP A 121 -1.07 -14.03 2.51
C ASP A 121 -0.86 -12.79 1.62
N GLU A 122 -1.92 -12.22 1.06
CA GLU A 122 -1.86 -10.97 0.29
C GLU A 122 -3.02 -10.03 0.61
N ASP A 123 -2.72 -8.75 0.92
CA ASP A 123 -3.73 -7.72 1.10
C ASP A 123 -4.05 -7.03 -0.24
N PRO A 124 -5.33 -6.98 -0.64
CA PRO A 124 -5.72 -6.46 -1.95
C PRO A 124 -5.36 -5.01 -2.23
N VAL A 125 -5.54 -4.11 -1.27
CA VAL A 125 -5.18 -2.67 -1.38
C VAL A 125 -4.81 -2.14 -0.01
N THR A 126 -3.55 -1.75 0.15
CA THR A 126 -2.95 -1.48 1.46
C THR A 126 -2.57 0.00 1.62
N GLY A 127 -3.39 0.75 2.33
CA GLY A 127 -3.10 2.17 2.59
C GLY A 127 -1.77 2.38 3.32
N SER A 128 -1.50 1.61 4.36
CA SER A 128 -0.26 1.73 5.14
C SER A 128 1.02 1.39 4.38
N ALA A 129 0.95 0.54 3.35
CA ALA A 129 2.09 0.30 2.45
C ALA A 129 2.42 1.56 1.65
N HIS A 130 1.39 2.32 1.25
CA HIS A 130 1.57 3.55 0.50
C HIS A 130 2.17 4.69 1.34
N SER A 131 2.09 4.64 2.67
CA SER A 131 2.88 5.53 3.54
C SER A 131 4.39 5.39 3.34
N GLN A 132 4.87 4.21 2.86
CA GLN A 132 6.27 3.97 2.52
C GLN A 132 6.54 4.12 1.00
N LEU A 133 5.61 3.66 0.16
CA LEU A 133 5.76 3.70 -1.30
C LEU A 133 5.79 5.12 -1.85
N ILE A 134 4.95 6.02 -1.31
CA ILE A 134 4.84 7.39 -1.81
C ILE A 134 6.14 8.17 -1.62
N PRO A 135 6.75 8.28 -0.42
CA PRO A 135 8.03 8.97 -0.26
C PRO A 135 9.16 8.29 -1.03
N PHE A 136 9.17 6.96 -1.12
CA PHE A 136 10.15 6.21 -1.91
C PHE A 136 10.12 6.59 -3.38
N TRP A 137 8.93 6.53 -4.01
CA TRP A 137 8.79 6.83 -5.43
C TRP A 137 8.85 8.32 -5.74
N SER A 138 8.38 9.20 -4.83
CA SER A 138 8.50 10.64 -4.96
C SER A 138 9.97 11.07 -5.12
N GLU A 139 10.84 10.53 -4.28
CA GLU A 139 12.28 10.79 -4.37
C GLU A 139 12.89 10.23 -5.66
N LYS A 140 12.57 8.99 -6.02
CA LYS A 140 13.09 8.34 -7.23
C LYS A 140 12.68 9.03 -8.53
N LEU A 141 11.43 9.48 -8.60
CA LEU A 141 10.86 10.10 -9.79
C LEU A 141 11.03 11.63 -9.82
N GLY A 142 11.45 12.24 -8.70
CA GLY A 142 11.60 13.69 -8.57
C GLY A 142 10.27 14.44 -8.68
N LYS A 143 9.13 13.82 -8.26
CA LYS A 143 7.81 14.45 -8.30
C LYS A 143 6.94 14.04 -7.11
N ASN A 144 5.97 14.87 -6.76
CA ASN A 144 5.12 14.64 -5.59
C ASN A 144 3.79 13.95 -5.92
N GLU A 145 3.24 14.19 -7.09
CA GLU A 145 1.98 13.59 -7.53
C GLU A 145 2.24 12.36 -8.40
N MET A 146 1.60 11.24 -8.05
CA MET A 146 1.84 9.96 -8.69
C MET A 146 0.54 9.17 -8.84
N HIS A 147 0.50 8.37 -9.88
CA HIS A 147 -0.55 7.39 -10.13
C HIS A 147 0.02 5.98 -9.91
N ALA A 148 -0.67 5.16 -9.12
CA ALA A 148 -0.20 3.83 -8.72
C ALA A 148 -1.25 2.74 -8.89
N LEU A 149 -0.78 1.51 -9.13
CA LEU A 149 -1.61 0.32 -9.08
C LEU A 149 -1.05 -0.67 -8.05
N GLN A 150 -1.92 -1.23 -7.21
CA GLN A 150 -1.61 -2.42 -6.43
C GLN A 150 -2.11 -3.65 -7.19
N LEU A 151 -1.19 -4.50 -7.64
CA LEU A 151 -1.44 -5.59 -8.59
C LEU A 151 -1.85 -6.92 -7.93
N SER A 152 -2.60 -6.86 -6.83
CA SER A 152 -3.22 -8.05 -6.25
C SER A 152 -4.27 -8.65 -7.20
N LYS A 153 -4.76 -9.87 -6.90
CA LYS A 153 -5.83 -10.50 -7.69
C LYS A 153 -7.08 -9.62 -7.87
N ARG A 154 -7.44 -8.82 -6.84
CA ARG A 154 -8.56 -7.86 -6.91
C ARG A 154 -8.16 -6.57 -7.60
N GLY A 155 -6.93 -6.16 -7.43
CA GLY A 155 -6.40 -4.89 -7.89
C GLY A 155 -6.84 -3.69 -7.05
N GLY A 156 -6.09 -2.60 -7.17
CA GLY A 156 -6.40 -1.30 -6.60
C GLY A 156 -5.70 -0.19 -7.37
N GLU A 157 -6.38 0.94 -7.49
CA GLU A 157 -5.89 2.13 -8.17
C GLU A 157 -5.86 3.29 -7.19
N LEU A 158 -4.73 3.99 -7.14
CA LEU A 158 -4.49 5.07 -6.19
C LEU A 158 -3.87 6.28 -6.87
N TRP A 159 -4.37 7.45 -6.55
CA TRP A 159 -3.73 8.74 -6.82
C TRP A 159 -3.05 9.21 -5.55
N CYS A 160 -1.75 9.33 -5.62
CA CYS A 160 -0.85 9.53 -4.49
C CYS A 160 -0.22 10.92 -4.52
N GLU A 161 0.00 11.50 -3.35
CA GLU A 161 0.70 12.78 -3.24
C GLU A 161 1.61 12.80 -2.01
N GLN A 162 2.87 13.22 -2.19
CA GLN A 162 3.82 13.51 -1.10
C GLN A 162 3.67 14.96 -0.64
N ARG A 163 3.38 15.18 0.64
CA ARG A 163 3.25 16.51 1.26
C ARG A 163 4.08 16.64 2.54
N GLY A 164 5.38 16.91 2.40
CA GLY A 164 6.27 17.04 3.55
C GLY A 164 6.30 15.73 4.37
N ASP A 165 5.82 15.77 5.62
CA ASP A 165 5.74 14.63 6.53
C ASP A 165 4.43 13.81 6.39
N ARG A 166 3.58 14.18 5.43
CA ARG A 166 2.31 13.51 5.14
C ARG A 166 2.27 12.95 3.73
N VAL A 167 1.42 11.94 3.56
CA VAL A 167 1.06 11.39 2.25
C VAL A 167 -0.45 11.41 2.09
N LEU A 168 -0.91 11.77 0.91
CA LEU A 168 -2.31 11.66 0.52
C LEU A 168 -2.50 10.49 -0.43
N MET A 169 -3.50 9.68 -0.16
CA MET A 169 -3.90 8.53 -0.98
C MET A 169 -5.36 8.67 -1.33
N LYS A 170 -5.66 8.78 -2.61
CA LYS A 170 -7.03 8.88 -3.10
C LYS A 170 -7.38 7.58 -3.82
N GLY A 171 -8.57 7.07 -3.56
CA GLY A 171 -9.06 5.84 -4.20
C GLY A 171 -10.57 5.74 -4.17
N LYS A 172 -11.10 4.81 -4.96
CA LYS A 172 -12.52 4.52 -5.03
C LYS A 172 -12.90 3.43 -4.03
N GLY A 173 -14.03 3.61 -3.37
CA GLY A 173 -14.68 2.57 -2.60
C GLY A 173 -15.97 2.13 -3.28
N VAL A 174 -16.36 0.88 -3.08
CA VAL A 174 -17.64 0.35 -3.57
C VAL A 174 -18.43 -0.26 -2.43
N PHE A 175 -19.75 -0.14 -2.51
CA PHE A 175 -20.64 -0.80 -1.58
C PHE A 175 -20.71 -2.30 -1.92
N TYR A 176 -20.42 -3.14 -0.94
CA TYR A 176 -20.38 -4.60 -1.16
C TYR A 176 -21.60 -5.31 -0.59
N MET A 177 -21.93 -5.03 0.68
CA MET A 177 -23.02 -5.76 1.36
C MET A 177 -23.63 -4.93 2.48
N LYS A 178 -24.94 -5.11 2.72
CA LYS A 178 -25.68 -4.69 3.91
C LYS A 178 -26.31 -5.93 4.53
N GLY A 179 -26.27 -6.03 5.85
CA GLY A 179 -26.92 -7.12 6.60
C GLY A 179 -27.55 -6.63 7.90
N GLU A 180 -28.40 -7.44 8.48
CA GLU A 180 -29.01 -7.26 9.80
C GLU A 180 -28.58 -8.39 10.71
N ILE A 181 -28.36 -8.07 11.99
CA ILE A 181 -28.02 -9.04 13.02
C ILE A 181 -29.14 -8.96 14.07
N PHE A 182 -29.73 -10.10 14.34
CA PHE A 182 -30.71 -10.25 15.43
C PHE A 182 -29.99 -10.79 16.65
N LEU A 183 -30.06 -10.06 17.79
CA LEU A 183 -29.43 -10.41 19.06
C LEU A 183 -30.48 -10.97 20.02
#